data_cd6ad1d55b9f4935bd60c8cd293c879b
#
_entry.id   cd6ad1d55b9f4935bd60c8cd293c879b
#
_cell.length_a   1.000
_cell.length_b   1.000
_cell.length_c   1.000
_cell.angle_alpha   90.00
_cell.angle_beta   90.00
_cell.angle_gamma   90.00
#
_symmetry.space_group_name_H-M   'P 1'
#
loop_
_entity.id
_entity.type
_entity.pdbx_description
1 polymer ?
#
loop_
_entity_poly.entity_id
_entity_poly.type
_entity_poly.pdbx_seq_one_letter_code
_entity_poly.pdbx_strand_id
1 'polypeptide(L)'
;MFEHLSLLLLLLIFAAAAGAVWIAGTYLSNTTDVLSTRFGMGEALGGMILLALVTNLPEIAITVSASLSGHLEVAVGNILGGIALQTVVLVVLDVFGVGKQSSLTYRAASLVLVLEGVMVIAVLTVAVIGSQLPDTLIFARVTPASLLIFLLWAVGLWLIGKAQKNLPWQAHGPTLPGDQPEERGHSKKKKDDNARQQQHSTTRTVLVFLAGAAVTLAAGVLLERSGEAIAGHIGMSGVLFGSTVLAATTSLPEVSTGLTSIKMGDYQLAVSDIFGGNAFLPVLFLLASIISGKAVLPHAGKTDIYLTGLGILLTSIYLFGMIFRPRQQIARMGIDSFLVLVVYALSVLGLVAISGSQ
;
A
#
# COMPACT_ATOMS: atom_id res chain seq x y z
N MET A 1 25.44 -12.25 6.63
CA MET A 1 25.71 -13.08 5.43
C MET A 1 25.88 -12.21 4.17
N PHE A 2 25.08 -11.16 3.98
CA PHE A 2 25.16 -10.28 2.80
C PHE A 2 26.27 -9.24 2.87
N GLU A 3 26.71 -8.82 4.04
CA GLU A 3 27.74 -7.78 4.26
C GLU A 3 29.11 -8.08 3.64
N HIS A 4 29.42 -9.35 3.39
CA HIS A 4 30.68 -9.78 2.78
C HIS A 4 30.60 -9.92 1.25
N LEU A 5 29.43 -9.69 0.65
CA LEU A 5 29.27 -9.81 -0.80
C LEU A 5 29.71 -8.51 -1.48
N SER A 6 30.24 -8.64 -2.71
CA SER A 6 30.58 -7.47 -3.50
C SER A 6 29.34 -6.64 -3.86
N LEU A 7 29.51 -5.32 -3.98
CA LEU A 7 28.41 -4.41 -4.34
C LEU A 7 27.69 -4.85 -5.63
N LEU A 8 28.46 -5.32 -6.63
CA LEU A 8 27.88 -5.79 -7.89
C LEU A 8 26.94 -6.99 -7.67
N LEU A 9 27.36 -7.95 -6.86
CA LEU A 9 26.54 -9.14 -6.56
C LEU A 9 25.29 -8.75 -5.76
N LEU A 10 25.39 -7.83 -4.82
CA LEU A 10 24.25 -7.27 -4.08
C LEU A 10 23.26 -6.58 -4.99
N LEU A 11 23.73 -5.75 -5.93
CA LEU A 11 22.88 -5.10 -6.92
C LEU A 11 22.17 -6.11 -7.84
N LEU A 12 22.85 -7.19 -8.22
CA LEU A 12 22.24 -8.26 -9.02
C LEU A 12 21.17 -9.01 -8.25
N ILE A 13 21.42 -9.34 -6.97
CA ILE A 13 20.43 -10.00 -6.10
C ILE A 13 19.22 -9.07 -5.91
N PHE A 14 19.45 -7.79 -5.62
CA PHE A 14 18.41 -6.79 -5.44
C PHE A 14 17.54 -6.64 -6.70
N ALA A 15 18.18 -6.49 -7.87
CA ALA A 15 17.46 -6.38 -9.14
C ALA A 15 16.66 -7.66 -9.50
N ALA A 16 17.25 -8.84 -9.24
CA ALA A 16 16.56 -10.11 -9.47
C ALA A 16 15.35 -10.27 -8.53
N ALA A 17 15.49 -9.91 -7.26
CA ALA A 17 14.39 -9.93 -6.30
C ALA A 17 13.29 -8.93 -6.67
N ALA A 18 13.64 -7.70 -7.09
CA ALA A 18 12.69 -6.71 -7.60
C ALA A 18 11.91 -7.23 -8.82
N GLY A 19 12.61 -7.86 -9.77
CA GLY A 19 11.98 -8.50 -10.93
C GLY A 19 11.03 -9.64 -10.54
N ALA A 20 11.41 -10.46 -9.54
CA ALA A 20 10.57 -11.54 -9.03
C ALA A 20 9.29 -11.00 -8.37
N VAL A 21 9.40 -9.94 -7.55
CA VAL A 21 8.25 -9.25 -6.93
C VAL A 21 7.31 -8.70 -8.00
N TRP A 22 7.86 -8.03 -9.02
CA TRP A 22 7.05 -7.50 -10.13
C TRP A 22 6.27 -8.59 -10.86
N ILE A 23 6.93 -9.69 -11.22
CA ILE A 23 6.29 -10.81 -11.92
C ILE A 23 5.23 -11.45 -11.01
N ALA A 24 5.57 -11.74 -9.76
CA ALA A 24 4.64 -12.31 -8.79
C ALA A 24 3.41 -11.42 -8.59
N GLY A 25 3.58 -10.09 -8.46
CA GLY A 25 2.50 -9.12 -8.33
C GLY A 25 1.47 -9.22 -9.47
N THR A 26 1.94 -9.37 -10.73
CA THR A 26 1.05 -9.55 -11.88
C THR A 26 0.19 -10.81 -11.76
N TYR A 27 0.78 -11.94 -11.34
CA TYR A 27 0.03 -13.19 -11.13
C TYR A 27 -0.93 -13.10 -9.95
N LEU A 28 -0.52 -12.42 -8.87
CA LEU A 28 -1.34 -12.22 -7.69
C LEU A 28 -2.58 -11.38 -8.01
N SER A 29 -2.44 -10.26 -8.72
CA SER A 29 -3.57 -9.45 -9.18
C SER A 29 -4.59 -10.29 -9.95
N ASN A 30 -4.13 -10.99 -10.99
CA ASN A 30 -5.01 -11.80 -11.83
C ASN A 30 -5.70 -12.93 -11.06
N THR A 31 -5.02 -13.57 -10.11
CA THR A 31 -5.60 -14.68 -9.34
C THR A 31 -6.53 -14.17 -8.24
N THR A 32 -6.25 -12.98 -7.65
CA THR A 32 -7.11 -12.34 -6.66
C THR A 32 -8.50 -12.05 -7.22
N ASP A 33 -8.58 -11.47 -8.41
CA ASP A 33 -9.85 -11.23 -9.12
C ASP A 33 -10.70 -12.49 -9.26
N VAL A 34 -10.07 -13.59 -9.69
CA VAL A 34 -10.75 -14.89 -9.85
C VAL A 34 -11.23 -15.45 -8.51
N LEU A 35 -10.39 -15.36 -7.47
CA LEU A 35 -10.71 -15.91 -6.16
C LEU A 35 -11.79 -15.08 -5.46
N SER A 36 -11.74 -13.75 -5.53
CA SER A 36 -12.74 -12.86 -4.95
C SER A 36 -14.14 -13.15 -5.51
N THR A 37 -14.22 -13.31 -6.84
CA THR A 37 -15.47 -13.66 -7.52
C THR A 37 -15.98 -15.03 -7.11
N ARG A 38 -15.11 -16.04 -7.04
CA ARG A 38 -15.49 -17.42 -6.69
C ARG A 38 -15.91 -17.61 -5.24
N PHE A 39 -15.30 -16.86 -4.33
CA PHE A 39 -15.65 -16.92 -2.91
C PHE A 39 -16.82 -15.99 -2.54
N GLY A 40 -17.40 -15.30 -3.52
CA GLY A 40 -18.56 -14.41 -3.29
C GLY A 40 -18.27 -13.23 -2.38
N MET A 41 -17.00 -12.81 -2.26
CA MET A 41 -16.61 -11.66 -1.44
C MET A 41 -17.02 -10.33 -2.06
N GLY A 42 -17.53 -10.33 -3.30
CA GLY A 42 -17.76 -9.13 -4.08
C GLY A 42 -16.45 -8.52 -4.60
N GLU A 43 -16.52 -7.90 -5.79
CA GLU A 43 -15.32 -7.41 -6.48
C GLU A 43 -14.54 -6.38 -5.63
N ALA A 44 -15.26 -5.51 -4.92
CA ALA A 44 -14.61 -4.44 -4.18
C ALA A 44 -14.04 -4.87 -2.81
N LEU A 45 -14.77 -5.63 -1.98
CA LEU A 45 -14.24 -6.08 -0.69
C LEU A 45 -13.20 -7.20 -0.83
N GLY A 46 -13.44 -8.14 -1.77
CA GLY A 46 -12.51 -9.25 -1.98
C GLY A 46 -11.20 -8.78 -2.61
N GLY A 47 -11.28 -7.89 -3.60
CA GLY A 47 -10.10 -7.26 -4.20
C GLY A 47 -9.34 -6.43 -3.18
N MET A 48 -10.02 -5.53 -2.47
CA MET A 48 -9.41 -4.63 -1.49
C MET A 48 -8.72 -5.38 -0.35
N ILE A 49 -9.39 -6.35 0.30
CA ILE A 49 -8.81 -7.07 1.42
C ILE A 49 -7.76 -8.08 0.95
N LEU A 50 -8.09 -8.91 -0.04
CA LEU A 50 -7.21 -9.98 -0.47
C LEU A 50 -6.00 -9.42 -1.23
N LEU A 51 -6.21 -8.42 -2.09
CA LEU A 51 -5.15 -7.78 -2.86
C LEU A 51 -4.23 -6.99 -1.92
N ALA A 52 -4.77 -6.11 -1.07
CA ALA A 52 -3.98 -5.35 -0.11
C ALA A 52 -3.18 -6.24 0.85
N LEU A 53 -3.74 -7.37 1.31
CA LEU A 53 -3.01 -8.31 2.16
C LEU A 53 -1.83 -8.94 1.41
N VAL A 54 -2.01 -9.26 0.14
CA VAL A 54 -1.01 -10.02 -0.63
C VAL A 54 0.07 -9.10 -1.20
N THR A 55 -0.26 -7.89 -1.60
CA THR A 55 0.73 -6.90 -2.04
C THR A 55 1.63 -6.47 -0.89
N ASN A 56 1.10 -6.40 0.35
CA ASN A 56 1.86 -6.09 1.56
C ASN A 56 2.51 -7.31 2.25
N LEU A 57 2.63 -8.45 1.58
CA LEU A 57 3.35 -9.61 2.12
C LEU A 57 4.82 -9.33 2.47
N PRO A 58 5.59 -8.54 1.69
CA PRO A 58 6.95 -8.16 2.06
C PRO A 58 6.98 -7.43 3.41
N GLU A 59 6.08 -6.46 3.62
CA GLU A 59 5.97 -5.67 4.84
C GLU A 59 5.57 -6.54 6.04
N ILE A 60 4.68 -7.50 5.83
CA ILE A 60 4.30 -8.50 6.85
C ILE A 60 5.54 -9.33 7.24
N ALA A 61 6.29 -9.83 6.25
CA ALA A 61 7.47 -10.65 6.50
C ALA A 61 8.56 -9.88 7.29
N ILE A 62 8.82 -8.63 6.89
CA ILE A 62 9.79 -7.74 7.57
C ILE A 62 9.32 -7.48 9.00
N THR A 63 8.04 -7.12 9.19
CA THR A 63 7.48 -6.84 10.52
C THR A 63 7.55 -8.05 11.45
N VAL A 64 7.21 -9.25 10.96
CA VAL A 64 7.31 -10.49 11.72
C VAL A 64 8.75 -10.81 12.08
N SER A 65 9.68 -10.74 11.10
CA SER A 65 11.10 -11.00 11.32
C SER A 65 11.72 -10.05 12.34
N ALA A 66 11.46 -8.74 12.19
CA ALA A 66 11.95 -7.71 13.10
C ALA A 66 11.38 -7.89 14.53
N SER A 67 10.09 -8.26 14.65
CA SER A 67 9.45 -8.48 15.93
C SER A 67 10.01 -9.71 16.66
N LEU A 68 10.30 -10.80 15.93
CA LEU A 68 10.93 -12.01 16.49
C LEU A 68 12.37 -11.76 16.93
N SER A 69 13.10 -10.91 16.19
CA SER A 69 14.49 -10.56 16.48
C SER A 69 14.64 -9.44 17.52
N GLY A 70 13.52 -8.81 17.94
CA GLY A 70 13.52 -7.73 18.91
C GLY A 70 13.90 -6.34 18.34
N HIS A 71 14.05 -6.22 17.03
CA HIS A 71 14.38 -4.97 16.33
C HIS A 71 13.09 -4.17 16.02
N LEU A 72 12.43 -3.66 17.07
CA LEU A 72 11.11 -3.04 16.96
C LEU A 72 11.14 -1.74 16.14
N GLU A 73 12.24 -1.01 16.15
CA GLU A 73 12.45 0.20 15.33
C GLU A 73 12.36 -0.11 13.82
N VAL A 74 12.89 -1.28 13.41
CA VAL A 74 12.78 -1.74 12.01
C VAL A 74 11.33 -2.06 11.65
N ALA A 75 10.59 -2.71 12.56
CA ALA A 75 9.16 -2.98 12.34
C ALA A 75 8.35 -1.68 12.17
N VAL A 76 8.62 -0.68 13.04
CA VAL A 76 7.96 0.63 12.96
C VAL A 76 8.31 1.36 11.68
N GLY A 77 9.62 1.46 11.37
CA GLY A 77 10.10 2.14 10.18
C GLY A 77 9.57 1.52 8.88
N ASN A 78 9.50 0.18 8.80
CA ASN A 78 8.92 -0.52 7.67
C ASN A 78 7.43 -0.16 7.46
N ILE A 79 6.63 -0.17 8.52
CA ILE A 79 5.20 0.13 8.44
C ILE A 79 4.96 1.61 8.12
N LEU A 80 5.48 2.52 8.92
CA LEU A 80 5.19 3.95 8.80
C LEU A 80 5.93 4.60 7.63
N GLY A 81 7.16 4.16 7.36
CA GLY A 81 7.96 4.65 6.24
C GLY A 81 7.41 4.25 4.88
N GLY A 82 6.87 3.03 4.76
CA GLY A 82 6.29 2.53 3.51
C GLY A 82 5.07 3.32 3.04
N ILE A 83 4.17 3.72 3.95
CA ILE A 83 2.86 4.33 3.62
C ILE A 83 2.99 5.62 2.79
N ALA A 84 3.93 6.50 3.16
CA ALA A 84 4.13 7.74 2.42
C ALA A 84 4.53 7.46 0.96
N LEU A 85 5.42 6.51 0.74
CA LEU A 85 5.88 6.15 -0.61
C LEU A 85 4.82 5.37 -1.38
N GLN A 86 4.10 4.44 -0.74
CA GLN A 86 2.98 3.75 -1.38
C GLN A 86 1.92 4.74 -1.88
N THR A 87 1.68 5.85 -1.16
CA THR A 87 0.80 6.91 -1.65
C THR A 87 1.36 7.58 -2.93
N VAL A 88 2.69 7.70 -3.07
CA VAL A 88 3.33 8.21 -4.30
C VAL A 88 3.20 7.23 -5.47
N VAL A 89 2.96 5.95 -5.24
CA VAL A 89 2.66 4.99 -6.32
C VAL A 89 1.47 5.46 -7.16
N LEU A 90 0.47 6.12 -6.56
CA LEU A 90 -0.65 6.71 -7.31
C LEU A 90 -0.19 7.71 -8.38
N VAL A 91 0.90 8.46 -8.14
CA VAL A 91 1.51 9.33 -9.16
C VAL A 91 2.03 8.51 -10.34
N VAL A 92 2.72 7.40 -10.06
CA VAL A 92 3.24 6.48 -11.09
C VAL A 92 2.10 5.91 -11.90
N LEU A 93 1.01 5.50 -11.24
CA LEU A 93 -0.19 4.97 -11.90
C LEU A 93 -0.87 6.02 -12.77
N ASP A 94 -0.92 7.28 -12.33
CA ASP A 94 -1.50 8.38 -13.09
C ASP A 94 -0.69 8.69 -14.36
N VAL A 95 0.65 8.81 -14.22
CA VAL A 95 1.55 9.13 -15.34
C VAL A 95 1.58 8.05 -16.42
N PHE A 96 1.67 6.79 -15.98
CA PHE A 96 1.96 5.65 -16.87
C PHE A 96 0.73 4.81 -17.19
N GLY A 97 -0.31 4.85 -16.36
CA GLY A 97 -1.50 4.02 -16.50
C GLY A 97 -2.65 4.71 -17.25
N VAL A 98 -2.98 5.95 -16.90
CA VAL A 98 -4.26 6.57 -17.31
C VAL A 98 -4.20 7.24 -18.69
N GLY A 99 -3.04 7.73 -19.12
CA GLY A 99 -2.89 8.38 -20.42
C GLY A 99 -3.17 9.90 -20.38
N LYS A 100 -3.36 10.50 -21.58
CA LYS A 100 -3.37 11.99 -21.76
C LYS A 100 -4.74 12.66 -21.59
N GLN A 101 -5.83 11.93 -21.41
CA GLN A 101 -7.18 12.52 -21.53
C GLN A 101 -7.79 12.92 -20.17
N SER A 102 -7.32 12.34 -19.07
CA SER A 102 -7.85 12.60 -17.73
C SER A 102 -6.89 12.08 -16.65
N SER A 103 -7.02 12.57 -15.41
CA SER A 103 -6.25 12.07 -14.27
C SER A 103 -6.84 10.78 -13.68
N LEU A 104 -6.03 10.07 -12.89
CA LEU A 104 -6.45 8.87 -12.16
C LEU A 104 -7.62 9.20 -11.23
N THR A 105 -7.51 10.26 -10.43
CA THR A 105 -8.54 10.71 -9.49
C THR A 105 -9.83 11.10 -10.20
N TYR A 106 -9.77 11.73 -11.36
CA TYR A 106 -10.94 12.06 -12.14
C TYR A 106 -11.73 10.81 -12.55
N ARG A 107 -11.03 9.72 -12.90
CA ARG A 107 -11.66 8.45 -13.34
C ARG A 107 -12.09 7.56 -12.18
N ALA A 108 -11.28 7.50 -11.12
CA ALA A 108 -11.50 6.61 -10.00
C ALA A 108 -12.46 7.19 -8.94
N ALA A 109 -12.61 8.52 -8.86
CA ALA A 109 -13.28 9.18 -7.76
C ALA A 109 -14.64 8.57 -7.41
N SER A 110 -14.78 8.14 -6.17
CA SER A 110 -16.02 7.65 -5.59
C SER A 110 -16.07 8.00 -4.10
N LEU A 111 -17.28 8.08 -3.52
CA LEU A 111 -17.44 8.31 -2.07
C LEU A 111 -16.86 7.16 -1.24
N VAL A 112 -16.80 5.96 -1.80
CA VAL A 112 -16.18 4.79 -1.15
C VAL A 112 -14.67 5.00 -1.00
N LEU A 113 -13.98 5.45 -2.04
CA LEU A 113 -12.55 5.76 -1.98
C LEU A 113 -12.24 6.94 -1.05
N VAL A 114 -13.13 7.94 -0.99
CA VAL A 114 -13.01 9.01 0.00
C VAL A 114 -13.07 8.45 1.42
N LEU A 115 -13.99 7.52 1.69
CA LEU A 115 -14.10 6.85 2.99
C LEU A 115 -12.86 6.02 3.31
N GLU A 116 -12.29 5.31 2.32
CA GLU A 116 -11.03 4.57 2.46
C GLU A 116 -9.86 5.51 2.84
N GLY A 117 -9.70 6.63 2.15
CA GLY A 117 -8.66 7.61 2.49
C GLY A 117 -8.87 8.26 3.86
N VAL A 118 -10.11 8.50 4.29
CA VAL A 118 -10.41 8.96 5.66
C VAL A 118 -10.01 7.89 6.68
N MET A 119 -10.22 6.61 6.38
CA MET A 119 -9.77 5.52 7.24
C MET A 119 -8.24 5.47 7.36
N VAL A 120 -7.49 5.67 6.25
CA VAL A 120 -6.03 5.79 6.28
C VAL A 120 -5.59 6.91 7.23
N ILE A 121 -6.16 8.11 7.09
CA ILE A 121 -5.85 9.24 7.96
C ILE A 121 -6.15 8.91 9.43
N ALA A 122 -7.29 8.27 9.71
CA ALA A 122 -7.67 7.93 11.07
C ALA A 122 -6.70 6.95 11.72
N VAL A 123 -6.33 5.85 11.04
CA VAL A 123 -5.39 4.87 11.61
C VAL A 123 -3.98 5.45 11.77
N LEU A 124 -3.51 6.28 10.84
CA LEU A 124 -2.22 6.97 10.96
C LEU A 124 -2.21 7.99 12.10
N THR A 125 -3.31 8.70 12.31
CA THR A 125 -3.45 9.62 13.45
C THR A 125 -3.36 8.86 14.77
N VAL A 126 -4.00 7.70 14.90
CA VAL A 126 -3.88 6.85 16.09
C VAL A 126 -2.47 6.30 16.25
N ALA A 127 -1.76 6.00 15.15
CA ALA A 127 -0.36 5.58 15.22
C ALA A 127 0.54 6.69 15.79
N VAL A 128 0.36 7.95 15.36
CA VAL A 128 1.07 9.12 15.93
C VAL A 128 0.74 9.29 17.41
N ILE A 129 -0.53 9.21 17.81
CA ILE A 129 -0.92 9.31 19.23
C ILE A 129 -0.32 8.15 20.02
N GLY A 130 -0.39 6.93 19.48
CA GLY A 130 0.12 5.73 20.12
C GLY A 130 1.64 5.72 20.31
N SER A 131 2.39 6.39 19.43
CA SER A 131 3.84 6.54 19.58
C SER A 131 4.26 7.44 20.75
N GLN A 132 3.34 8.28 21.25
CA GLN A 132 3.59 9.17 22.40
C GLN A 132 3.21 8.52 23.74
N LEU A 133 2.60 7.31 23.71
CA LEU A 133 2.22 6.61 24.94
C LEU A 133 3.43 5.90 25.55
N PRO A 134 3.46 5.73 26.90
CA PRO A 134 4.55 5.01 27.54
C PRO A 134 4.58 3.53 27.09
N ASP A 135 5.77 2.97 26.96
CA ASP A 135 6.02 1.58 26.59
C ASP A 135 5.49 0.56 27.62
N THR A 136 5.31 1.02 28.85
CA THR A 136 4.71 0.23 29.95
C THR A 136 3.21 -0.01 29.78
N LEU A 137 2.55 0.71 28.88
CA LEU A 137 1.11 0.60 28.64
C LEU A 137 0.79 -0.59 27.71
N ILE A 138 1.07 -1.79 28.21
CA ILE A 138 0.80 -3.06 27.52
C ILE A 138 0.06 -4.02 28.45
N PHE A 139 -1.01 -4.64 27.97
CA PHE A 139 -1.79 -5.64 28.69
C PHE A 139 -2.00 -6.88 27.81
N ALA A 140 -1.63 -8.05 28.34
CA ALA A 140 -1.73 -9.32 27.61
C ALA A 140 -1.11 -9.26 26.18
N ARG A 141 0.05 -8.60 26.04
CA ARG A 141 0.76 -8.35 24.76
C ARG A 141 0.02 -7.44 23.77
N VAL A 142 -0.98 -6.70 24.22
CA VAL A 142 -1.77 -5.77 23.40
C VAL A 142 -1.64 -4.37 23.99
N THR A 143 -1.40 -3.37 23.14
CA THR A 143 -1.43 -1.96 23.55
C THR A 143 -2.78 -1.35 23.18
N PRO A 144 -3.26 -0.33 23.93
CA PRO A 144 -4.52 0.35 23.61
C PRO A 144 -4.52 0.94 22.20
N ALA A 145 -3.39 1.52 21.76
CA ALA A 145 -3.27 2.12 20.44
C ALA A 145 -3.34 1.07 19.32
N SER A 146 -2.61 -0.05 19.43
CA SER A 146 -2.64 -1.10 18.42
C SER A 146 -4.03 -1.78 18.34
N LEU A 147 -4.70 -1.94 19.47
CA LEU A 147 -6.07 -2.43 19.49
C LEU A 147 -7.04 -1.44 18.83
N LEU A 148 -6.91 -0.16 19.13
CA LEU A 148 -7.76 0.88 18.52
C LEU A 148 -7.55 0.95 17.01
N ILE A 149 -6.31 0.85 16.50
CA ILE A 149 -6.01 0.78 15.07
C ILE A 149 -6.73 -0.41 14.44
N PHE A 150 -6.60 -1.60 15.02
CA PHE A 150 -7.29 -2.80 14.54
C PHE A 150 -8.81 -2.63 14.51
N LEU A 151 -9.40 -2.08 15.58
CA LEU A 151 -10.84 -1.85 15.65
C LEU A 151 -11.32 -0.81 14.63
N LEU A 152 -10.57 0.29 14.45
CA LEU A 152 -10.88 1.30 13.42
C LEU A 152 -10.83 0.69 12.03
N TRP A 153 -9.82 -0.12 11.74
CA TRP A 153 -9.69 -0.82 10.46
C TRP A 153 -10.86 -1.79 10.24
N ALA A 154 -11.18 -2.63 11.23
CA ALA A 154 -12.27 -3.61 11.12
C ALA A 154 -13.65 -2.92 10.96
N VAL A 155 -13.93 -1.87 11.74
CA VAL A 155 -15.14 -1.05 11.59
C VAL A 155 -15.13 -0.33 10.25
N GLY A 156 -13.99 0.21 9.82
CA GLY A 156 -13.82 0.84 8.51
C GLY A 156 -14.17 -0.11 7.37
N LEU A 157 -13.66 -1.35 7.37
CA LEU A 157 -14.00 -2.37 6.38
C LEU A 157 -15.51 -2.66 6.36
N TRP A 158 -16.13 -2.78 7.54
CA TRP A 158 -17.57 -3.00 7.63
C TRP A 158 -18.37 -1.81 7.07
N LEU A 159 -17.95 -0.57 7.37
CA LEU A 159 -18.57 0.66 6.83
C LEU A 159 -18.40 0.76 5.31
N ILE A 160 -17.20 0.46 4.79
CA ILE A 160 -16.92 0.45 3.35
C ILE A 160 -17.78 -0.60 2.66
N GLY A 161 -17.89 -1.82 3.20
CA GLY A 161 -18.76 -2.84 2.66
C GLY A 161 -20.26 -2.45 2.67
N LYS A 162 -20.68 -1.61 3.62
CA LYS A 162 -22.01 -1.04 3.64
C LYS A 162 -22.19 0.08 2.61
N ALA A 163 -21.16 0.93 2.48
CA ALA A 163 -21.12 2.04 1.54
C ALA A 163 -21.20 1.58 0.06
N GLN A 164 -20.58 0.46 -0.26
CA GLN A 164 -20.63 -0.14 -1.60
C GLN A 164 -22.02 -0.61 -1.99
N LYS A 165 -22.85 -1.01 -1.02
CA LYS A 165 -24.22 -1.45 -1.30
C LYS A 165 -25.16 -0.28 -1.49
N ASN A 166 -25.11 0.72 -0.65
CA ASN A 166 -25.92 1.93 -0.73
C ASN A 166 -25.45 2.97 0.27
N LEU A 167 -25.12 4.18 -0.21
CA LEU A 167 -24.86 5.34 0.64
C LEU A 167 -26.10 6.22 0.70
N PRO A 168 -26.42 6.82 1.87
CA PRO A 168 -27.50 7.81 1.97
C PRO A 168 -27.21 9.08 1.17
N TRP A 169 -25.97 9.31 0.79
CA TRP A 169 -25.51 10.42 -0.02
C TRP A 169 -25.34 9.98 -1.47
N GLN A 170 -25.89 10.78 -2.38
CA GLN A 170 -25.70 10.59 -3.82
C GLN A 170 -25.12 11.86 -4.41
N ALA A 171 -24.16 11.72 -5.33
CA ALA A 171 -23.66 12.84 -6.09
C ALA A 171 -24.77 13.36 -7.00
N HIS A 172 -25.14 14.64 -6.85
CA HIS A 172 -26.06 15.32 -7.75
C HIS A 172 -25.24 16.10 -8.78
N GLY A 173 -25.37 15.75 -10.05
CA GLY A 173 -24.65 16.38 -11.14
C GLY A 173 -24.64 15.53 -12.41
N PRO A 174 -23.99 15.99 -13.49
CA PRO A 174 -23.80 15.14 -14.66
C PRO A 174 -22.99 13.91 -14.26
N THR A 175 -23.46 12.73 -14.67
CA THR A 175 -22.79 11.46 -14.42
C THR A 175 -21.35 11.52 -14.96
N LEU A 176 -20.40 11.46 -14.06
CA LEU A 176 -18.96 11.42 -14.40
C LEU A 176 -18.47 9.97 -14.39
N PRO A 177 -17.33 9.69 -15.06
CA PRO A 177 -16.67 8.39 -14.90
C PRO A 177 -16.45 8.13 -13.40
N GLY A 178 -16.70 6.94 -12.89
CA GLY A 178 -16.65 6.60 -11.46
C GLY A 178 -17.98 6.75 -10.71
N ASP A 179 -18.94 7.53 -11.19
CA ASP A 179 -20.28 7.64 -10.58
C ASP A 179 -21.25 6.55 -11.09
N GLN A 180 -20.91 5.89 -12.17
CA GLN A 180 -21.71 4.78 -12.68
C GLN A 180 -21.32 3.50 -11.95
N PRO A 181 -22.29 2.73 -11.43
CA PRO A 181 -22.02 1.34 -11.09
C PRO A 181 -21.43 0.70 -12.35
N GLU A 182 -20.34 -0.03 -12.19
CA GLU A 182 -19.47 -0.56 -13.26
C GLU A 182 -20.17 -1.51 -14.28
N GLU A 183 -21.48 -1.45 -14.42
CA GLU A 183 -22.25 -2.40 -15.22
C GLU A 183 -22.08 -2.27 -16.74
N ARG A 184 -21.53 -1.21 -17.32
CA ARG A 184 -21.69 -0.97 -18.76
C ARG A 184 -20.46 -0.92 -19.66
N GLY A 185 -19.26 -0.75 -19.15
CA GLY A 185 -18.03 -0.68 -19.98
C GLY A 185 -17.21 -1.97 -20.02
N HIS A 186 -17.25 -2.74 -18.96
CA HIS A 186 -16.42 -3.92 -18.72
C HIS A 186 -17.10 -5.23 -19.13
N SER A 187 -18.41 -5.20 -19.37
CA SER A 187 -19.24 -6.40 -19.53
C SER A 187 -18.83 -7.34 -20.69
N LYS A 188 -18.24 -6.84 -21.79
CA LYS A 188 -17.84 -7.75 -22.90
C LYS A 188 -16.41 -8.26 -22.75
N LYS A 189 -15.45 -7.38 -22.45
CA LYS A 189 -14.04 -7.80 -22.31
C LYS A 189 -13.83 -8.61 -21.03
N LYS A 190 -14.47 -8.20 -19.93
CA LYS A 190 -14.48 -8.94 -18.67
C LYS A 190 -15.26 -10.26 -18.75
N LYS A 191 -16.35 -10.35 -19.57
CA LYS A 191 -17.03 -11.63 -19.85
C LYS A 191 -16.16 -12.59 -20.65
N ASP A 192 -15.38 -12.10 -21.61
CA ASP A 192 -14.50 -12.96 -22.40
C ASP A 192 -13.26 -13.38 -21.62
N ASP A 193 -12.69 -12.50 -20.80
CA ASP A 193 -11.58 -12.82 -19.90
C ASP A 193 -12.04 -13.68 -18.71
N ASN A 194 -13.19 -13.42 -18.12
CA ASN A 194 -13.80 -14.29 -17.11
C ASN A 194 -14.20 -15.66 -17.67
N ALA A 195 -14.67 -15.73 -18.92
CA ALA A 195 -14.96 -17.01 -19.57
C ALA A 195 -13.69 -17.84 -19.82
N ARG A 196 -12.56 -17.20 -20.16
CA ARG A 196 -11.24 -17.85 -20.24
C ARG A 196 -10.69 -18.23 -18.86
N GLN A 197 -10.88 -17.39 -17.84
CA GLN A 197 -10.45 -17.66 -16.46
C GLN A 197 -11.34 -18.71 -15.78
N GLN A 198 -12.62 -18.82 -16.13
CA GLN A 198 -13.51 -19.92 -15.67
C GLN A 198 -13.08 -21.30 -16.17
N GLN A 199 -12.27 -21.39 -17.22
CA GLN A 199 -11.71 -22.67 -17.70
C GLN A 199 -10.62 -23.23 -16.76
N HIS A 200 -10.04 -22.43 -15.84
CA HIS A 200 -9.05 -22.93 -14.90
C HIS A 200 -9.71 -23.49 -13.63
N SER A 201 -9.28 -24.67 -13.20
CA SER A 201 -9.68 -25.26 -11.92
C SER A 201 -9.37 -24.30 -10.77
N THR A 202 -10.28 -24.17 -9.78
CA THR A 202 -10.08 -23.38 -8.56
C THR A 202 -8.78 -23.76 -7.87
N THR A 203 -8.45 -25.06 -7.84
CA THR A 203 -7.20 -25.58 -7.27
C THR A 203 -5.98 -25.00 -7.96
N ARG A 204 -5.97 -24.89 -9.29
CA ARG A 204 -4.87 -24.29 -10.03
C ARG A 204 -4.72 -22.80 -9.71
N THR A 205 -5.82 -22.06 -9.64
CA THR A 205 -5.80 -20.63 -9.30
C THR A 205 -5.26 -20.40 -7.88
N VAL A 206 -5.71 -21.20 -6.90
CA VAL A 206 -5.20 -21.17 -5.53
C VAL A 206 -3.71 -21.50 -5.47
N LEU A 207 -3.25 -22.52 -6.21
CA LEU A 207 -1.84 -22.88 -6.24
C LEU A 207 -0.97 -21.77 -6.85
N VAL A 208 -1.42 -21.12 -7.93
CA VAL A 208 -0.69 -19.99 -8.54
C VAL A 208 -0.66 -18.80 -7.58
N PHE A 209 -1.77 -18.51 -6.90
CA PHE A 209 -1.85 -17.47 -5.88
C PHE A 209 -0.86 -17.74 -4.73
N LEU A 210 -0.88 -18.92 -4.15
CA LEU A 210 0.03 -19.30 -3.07
C LEU A 210 1.50 -19.30 -3.50
N ALA A 211 1.79 -19.74 -4.73
CA ALA A 211 3.14 -19.68 -5.27
C ALA A 211 3.61 -18.22 -5.46
N GLY A 212 2.74 -17.36 -6.01
CA GLY A 212 3.02 -15.92 -6.13
C GLY A 212 3.28 -15.27 -4.76
N ALA A 213 2.44 -15.56 -3.77
CA ALA A 213 2.61 -15.08 -2.41
C ALA A 213 3.94 -15.55 -1.80
N ALA A 214 4.30 -16.82 -1.95
CA ALA A 214 5.58 -17.35 -1.47
C ALA A 214 6.79 -16.69 -2.15
N VAL A 215 6.71 -16.45 -3.47
CA VAL A 215 7.76 -15.75 -4.21
C VAL A 215 7.88 -14.29 -3.71
N THR A 216 6.77 -13.59 -3.51
CA THR A 216 6.77 -12.21 -3.01
C THR A 216 7.37 -12.12 -1.61
N LEU A 217 7.03 -13.04 -0.70
CA LEU A 217 7.62 -13.13 0.63
C LEU A 217 9.13 -13.35 0.57
N ALA A 218 9.59 -14.36 -0.18
CA ALA A 218 11.00 -14.68 -0.29
C ALA A 218 11.81 -13.54 -0.93
N ALA A 219 11.27 -12.95 -2.00
CA ALA A 219 11.89 -11.82 -2.68
C ALA A 219 11.91 -10.55 -1.82
N GLY A 220 10.86 -10.29 -1.01
CA GLY A 220 10.83 -9.18 -0.05
C GLY A 220 11.97 -9.26 0.97
N VAL A 221 12.20 -10.43 1.56
CA VAL A 221 13.34 -10.66 2.47
C VAL A 221 14.69 -10.47 1.77
N LEU A 222 14.80 -10.90 0.51
CA LEU A 222 16.03 -10.70 -0.28
C LEU A 222 16.26 -9.21 -0.59
N LEU A 223 15.20 -8.46 -0.91
CA LEU A 223 15.26 -7.01 -1.13
C LEU A 223 15.73 -6.27 0.13
N GLU A 224 15.14 -6.56 1.29
CA GLU A 224 15.53 -5.96 2.56
C GLU A 224 17.02 -6.20 2.84
N ARG A 225 17.45 -7.45 2.89
CA ARG A 225 18.82 -7.82 3.28
C ARG A 225 19.88 -7.36 2.28
N SER A 226 19.61 -7.45 0.99
CA SER A 226 20.52 -6.93 -0.02
C SER A 226 20.56 -5.41 -0.04
N GLY A 227 19.40 -4.77 0.19
CA GLY A 227 19.26 -3.33 0.28
C GLY A 227 20.02 -2.73 1.46
N GLU A 228 19.91 -3.32 2.65
CA GLU A 228 20.66 -2.91 3.84
C GLU A 228 22.18 -2.99 3.61
N ALA A 229 22.64 -4.10 3.01
CA ALA A 229 24.05 -4.26 2.66
C ALA A 229 24.51 -3.25 1.62
N ILE A 230 23.68 -2.92 0.60
CA ILE A 230 23.97 -1.87 -0.40
C ILE A 230 24.09 -0.52 0.30
N ALA A 231 23.15 -0.16 1.19
CA ALA A 231 23.19 1.10 1.93
C ALA A 231 24.49 1.26 2.71
N GLY A 232 24.94 0.20 3.38
CA GLY A 232 26.23 0.16 4.07
C GLY A 232 27.43 0.40 3.15
N HIS A 233 27.44 -0.20 1.95
CA HIS A 233 28.52 -0.02 0.97
C HIS A 233 28.62 1.40 0.41
N ILE A 234 27.47 2.08 0.19
CA ILE A 234 27.46 3.44 -0.38
C ILE A 234 27.47 4.53 0.69
N GLY A 235 27.54 4.15 1.98
CA GLY A 235 27.54 5.12 3.09
C GLY A 235 26.23 5.89 3.27
N MET A 236 25.11 5.36 2.77
CA MET A 236 23.79 5.95 2.98
C MET A 236 23.23 5.49 4.31
N SER A 237 22.60 6.39 5.08
CA SER A 237 21.93 5.99 6.31
C SER A 237 20.84 4.96 6.01
N GLY A 238 20.71 3.93 6.83
CA GLY A 238 19.69 2.89 6.67
C GLY A 238 18.27 3.46 6.63
N VAL A 239 18.01 4.53 7.39
CA VAL A 239 16.72 5.24 7.38
C VAL A 239 16.42 5.87 6.03
N LEU A 240 17.38 6.59 5.44
CA LEU A 240 17.20 7.23 4.14
C LEU A 240 17.04 6.19 3.03
N PHE A 241 17.85 5.13 3.04
CA PHE A 241 17.73 4.03 2.10
C PHE A 241 16.39 3.29 2.25
N GLY A 242 16.02 2.95 3.48
CA GLY A 242 14.77 2.26 3.81
C GLY A 242 13.53 3.03 3.36
N SER A 243 13.47 4.32 3.67
CA SER A 243 12.32 5.17 3.34
C SER A 243 12.25 5.63 1.87
N THR A 244 13.28 5.36 1.07
CA THR A 244 13.32 5.73 -0.36
C THR A 244 13.46 4.50 -1.25
N VAL A 245 14.68 3.97 -1.38
CA VAL A 245 14.98 2.89 -2.34
C VAL A 245 14.30 1.58 -1.97
N LEU A 246 14.37 1.17 -0.71
CA LEU A 246 13.75 -0.07 -0.26
C LEU A 246 12.23 0.04 -0.34
N ALA A 247 11.65 1.13 0.19
CA ALA A 247 10.22 1.37 0.12
C ALA A 247 9.70 1.42 -1.33
N ALA A 248 10.44 2.05 -2.26
CA ALA A 248 10.11 2.04 -3.68
C ALA A 248 10.09 0.63 -4.28
N THR A 249 11.00 -0.23 -3.81
CA THR A 249 11.15 -1.59 -4.33
C THR A 249 10.11 -2.54 -3.74
N THR A 250 9.78 -2.39 -2.46
CA THR A 250 8.71 -3.17 -1.82
C THR A 250 7.33 -2.77 -2.32
N SER A 251 7.16 -1.54 -2.85
CA SER A 251 5.92 -1.09 -3.50
C SER A 251 5.80 -1.53 -4.97
N LEU A 252 6.71 -2.34 -5.51
CA LEU A 252 6.59 -2.87 -6.88
C LEU A 252 5.36 -3.77 -7.09
N PRO A 253 4.91 -4.59 -6.13
CA PRO A 253 3.65 -5.31 -6.27
C PRO A 253 2.48 -4.35 -6.54
N GLU A 254 2.34 -3.28 -5.77
CA GLU A 254 1.28 -2.27 -5.90
C GLU A 254 1.36 -1.54 -7.25
N VAL A 255 2.57 -1.20 -7.71
CA VAL A 255 2.75 -0.63 -9.06
C VAL A 255 2.28 -1.61 -10.13
N SER A 256 2.66 -2.89 -10.02
CA SER A 256 2.30 -3.92 -10.97
C SER A 256 0.80 -4.21 -10.99
N THR A 257 0.18 -4.36 -9.80
CA THR A 257 -1.26 -4.61 -9.65
C THR A 257 -2.07 -3.40 -10.11
N GLY A 258 -1.69 -2.18 -9.68
CA GLY A 258 -2.36 -0.95 -10.05
C GLY A 258 -2.32 -0.68 -11.57
N LEU A 259 -1.17 -0.84 -12.22
CA LEU A 259 -1.07 -0.71 -13.68
C LEU A 259 -1.90 -1.79 -14.41
N THR A 260 -1.98 -2.99 -13.86
CA THR A 260 -2.81 -4.07 -14.41
C THR A 260 -4.29 -3.74 -14.27
N SER A 261 -4.74 -3.27 -13.10
CA SER A 261 -6.11 -2.83 -12.85
C SER A 261 -6.52 -1.69 -13.78
N ILE A 262 -5.66 -0.69 -13.98
CA ILE A 262 -5.92 0.42 -14.92
C ILE A 262 -6.02 -0.09 -16.37
N LYS A 263 -5.17 -1.01 -16.79
CA LYS A 263 -5.25 -1.61 -18.13
C LYS A 263 -6.55 -2.40 -18.34
N MET A 264 -7.08 -3.00 -17.29
CA MET A 264 -8.40 -3.64 -17.30
C MET A 264 -9.54 -2.60 -17.25
N GLY A 265 -9.23 -1.31 -17.00
CA GLY A 265 -10.16 -0.19 -16.88
C GLY A 265 -10.72 -0.03 -15.47
N ASP A 266 -10.23 -0.78 -14.49
CA ASP A 266 -10.63 -0.72 -13.09
C ASP A 266 -9.75 0.28 -12.33
N TYR A 267 -10.09 1.56 -12.47
CA TYR A 267 -9.37 2.67 -11.83
C TYR A 267 -9.62 2.72 -10.32
N GLN A 268 -10.82 2.26 -9.88
CA GLN A 268 -11.16 2.27 -8.46
C GLN A 268 -10.36 1.21 -7.70
N LEU A 269 -10.22 0.02 -8.26
CA LEU A 269 -9.40 -1.04 -7.68
C LEU A 269 -7.94 -0.61 -7.54
N ALA A 270 -7.39 0.09 -8.55
CA ALA A 270 -6.01 0.58 -8.50
C ALA A 270 -5.75 1.56 -7.36
N VAL A 271 -6.72 2.43 -7.04
CA VAL A 271 -6.61 3.37 -5.90
C VAL A 271 -6.92 2.68 -4.58
N SER A 272 -7.93 1.80 -4.56
CA SER A 272 -8.34 1.03 -3.38
C SER A 272 -7.25 0.07 -2.89
N ASP A 273 -6.43 -0.50 -3.80
CA ASP A 273 -5.26 -1.31 -3.44
C ASP A 273 -4.28 -0.51 -2.56
N ILE A 274 -3.96 0.72 -2.95
CA ILE A 274 -3.06 1.61 -2.20
C ILE A 274 -3.69 2.07 -0.88
N PHE A 275 -4.93 2.55 -0.90
CA PHE A 275 -5.58 3.03 0.32
C PHE A 275 -5.89 1.90 1.30
N GLY A 276 -6.32 0.74 0.77
CA GLY A 276 -6.55 -0.46 1.57
C GLY A 276 -5.27 -0.97 2.23
N GLY A 277 -4.16 -1.02 1.47
CA GLY A 277 -2.84 -1.37 1.98
C GLY A 277 -2.36 -0.40 3.06
N ASN A 278 -2.42 0.90 2.79
CA ASN A 278 -2.02 1.94 3.74
C ASN A 278 -2.87 1.94 5.03
N ALA A 279 -4.14 1.56 4.96
CA ALA A 279 -4.99 1.39 6.14
C ALA A 279 -4.71 0.08 6.89
N PHE A 280 -4.29 -0.97 6.16
CA PHE A 280 -3.97 -2.28 6.75
C PHE A 280 -2.60 -2.31 7.44
N LEU A 281 -1.57 -1.68 6.86
CA LEU A 281 -0.20 -1.72 7.40
C LEU A 281 -0.12 -1.37 8.89
N PRO A 282 -0.79 -0.33 9.43
CA PRO A 282 -0.76 -0.03 10.86
C PRO A 282 -1.38 -1.13 11.73
N VAL A 283 -2.22 -2.02 11.19
CA VAL A 283 -2.76 -3.16 11.92
C VAL A 283 -1.66 -4.14 12.33
N LEU A 284 -0.56 -4.17 11.57
CA LEU A 284 0.60 -5.00 11.88
C LEU A 284 1.28 -4.62 13.21
N PHE A 285 1.03 -3.43 13.76
CA PHE A 285 1.49 -3.08 15.12
C PHE A 285 0.87 -3.98 16.20
N LEU A 286 -0.38 -4.42 16.00
CA LEU A 286 -0.99 -5.40 16.90
C LEU A 286 -0.27 -6.74 16.79
N LEU A 287 -0.02 -7.22 15.57
CA LEU A 287 0.71 -8.46 15.32
C LEU A 287 2.13 -8.40 15.92
N ALA A 288 2.85 -7.31 15.66
CA ALA A 288 4.20 -7.08 16.17
C ALA A 288 4.24 -7.05 17.72
N SER A 289 3.25 -6.43 18.35
CA SER A 289 3.14 -6.40 19.82
C SER A 289 2.84 -7.78 20.40
N ILE A 290 1.97 -8.57 19.77
CA ILE A 290 1.67 -9.94 20.19
C ILE A 290 2.92 -10.83 20.09
N ILE A 291 3.68 -10.72 18.99
CA ILE A 291 4.89 -11.53 18.75
C ILE A 291 6.00 -11.13 19.73
N SER A 292 6.33 -9.83 19.81
CA SER A 292 7.45 -9.36 20.65
C SER A 292 7.13 -9.35 22.15
N GLY A 293 5.85 -9.25 22.51
CA GLY A 293 5.42 -9.04 23.89
C GLY A 293 5.71 -7.64 24.44
N LYS A 294 6.02 -6.68 23.56
CA LYS A 294 6.38 -5.29 23.89
C LYS A 294 5.47 -4.29 23.19
N ALA A 295 5.40 -3.08 23.71
CA ALA A 295 4.74 -1.97 23.03
C ALA A 295 5.61 -1.50 21.84
N VAL A 296 5.13 -1.67 20.61
CA VAL A 296 5.92 -1.43 19.41
C VAL A 296 5.89 0.05 19.00
N LEU A 297 4.73 0.69 19.04
CA LEU A 297 4.56 2.10 18.62
C LEU A 297 5.46 3.11 19.34
N PRO A 298 5.75 2.99 20.65
CA PRO A 298 6.67 3.90 21.34
C PRO A 298 8.11 3.88 20.82
N HIS A 299 8.49 2.87 20.02
CA HIS A 299 9.80 2.80 19.36
C HIS A 299 9.87 3.62 18.06
N ALA A 300 8.78 4.33 17.69
CA ALA A 300 8.79 5.24 16.55
C ALA A 300 9.75 6.41 16.78
N GLY A 301 10.71 6.56 15.89
CA GLY A 301 11.64 7.69 15.87
C GLY A 301 11.00 8.95 15.26
N LYS A 302 11.72 10.06 15.32
CA LYS A 302 11.30 11.34 14.72
C LYS A 302 11.01 11.19 13.22
N THR A 303 11.79 10.39 12.54
CA THR A 303 11.65 10.12 11.10
C THR A 303 10.35 9.41 10.79
N ASP A 304 9.97 8.41 11.62
CA ASP A 304 8.74 7.64 11.41
C ASP A 304 7.50 8.51 11.61
N ILE A 305 7.53 9.38 12.62
CA ILE A 305 6.45 10.35 12.86
C ILE A 305 6.36 11.36 11.71
N TYR A 306 7.51 11.84 11.21
CA TYR A 306 7.55 12.74 10.06
C TYR A 306 6.95 12.09 8.81
N LEU A 307 7.34 10.85 8.50
CA LEU A 307 6.81 10.09 7.36
C LEU A 307 5.33 9.75 7.52
N THR A 308 4.89 9.49 8.76
CA THR A 308 3.45 9.30 9.06
C THR A 308 2.65 10.57 8.78
N GLY A 309 3.15 11.72 9.24
CA GLY A 309 2.56 13.03 8.94
C GLY A 309 2.52 13.31 7.44
N LEU A 310 3.59 12.96 6.73
CA LEU A 310 3.63 13.05 5.27
C LEU A 310 2.56 12.16 4.63
N GLY A 311 2.44 10.90 5.04
CA GLY A 311 1.41 9.96 4.54
C GLY A 311 -0.02 10.51 4.72
N ILE A 312 -0.31 11.12 5.88
CA ILE A 312 -1.59 11.80 6.14
C ILE A 312 -1.80 12.96 5.15
N LEU A 313 -0.77 13.80 4.94
CA LEU A 313 -0.84 14.95 4.05
C LEU A 313 -1.05 14.51 2.58
N LEU A 314 -0.28 13.55 2.10
CA LEU A 314 -0.39 13.05 0.72
C LEU A 314 -1.76 12.40 0.47
N THR A 315 -2.26 11.60 1.42
CA THR A 315 -3.62 11.03 1.35
C THR A 315 -4.67 12.14 1.30
N SER A 316 -4.53 13.20 2.12
CA SER A 316 -5.45 14.34 2.12
C SER A 316 -5.48 15.06 0.78
N ILE A 317 -4.34 15.23 0.10
CA ILE A 317 -4.27 15.84 -1.24
C ILE A 317 -5.08 15.01 -2.25
N TYR A 318 -4.95 13.69 -2.22
CA TYR A 318 -5.74 12.81 -3.09
C TYR A 318 -7.24 12.85 -2.76
N LEU A 319 -7.61 12.95 -1.47
CA LEU A 319 -9.01 13.12 -1.09
C LEU A 319 -9.60 14.41 -1.66
N PHE A 320 -8.88 15.53 -1.59
CA PHE A 320 -9.30 16.76 -2.27
C PHE A 320 -9.41 16.56 -3.78
N GLY A 321 -8.43 15.89 -4.41
CA GLY A 321 -8.49 15.55 -5.83
C GLY A 321 -9.74 14.75 -6.20
N MET A 322 -10.14 13.78 -5.37
CA MET A 322 -11.35 12.98 -5.59
C MET A 322 -12.64 13.77 -5.40
N ILE A 323 -12.68 14.69 -4.42
CA ILE A 323 -13.86 15.52 -4.14
C ILE A 323 -14.06 16.56 -5.25
N PHE A 324 -13.00 17.29 -5.62
CA PHE A 324 -13.07 18.36 -6.61
C PHE A 324 -12.92 17.88 -8.06
N ARG A 325 -12.38 16.72 -8.29
CA ARG A 325 -12.24 16.05 -9.60
C ARG A 325 -11.66 16.94 -10.70
N PRO A 326 -10.47 17.52 -10.53
CA PRO A 326 -9.89 18.43 -11.53
C PRO A 326 -9.61 17.66 -12.82
N ARG A 327 -10.03 18.24 -13.95
CA ARG A 327 -9.77 17.68 -15.30
C ARG A 327 -8.39 18.05 -15.84
N GLN A 328 -7.78 19.10 -15.27
CA GLN A 328 -6.50 19.61 -15.74
C GLN A 328 -5.37 18.63 -15.43
N GLN A 329 -4.47 18.48 -16.39
CA GLN A 329 -3.26 17.67 -16.25
C GLN A 329 -2.02 18.56 -16.39
N ILE A 330 -1.02 18.27 -15.56
CA ILE A 330 0.32 18.86 -15.62
C ILE A 330 1.30 17.71 -15.85
N ALA A 331 2.13 17.78 -16.87
CA ALA A 331 3.11 16.74 -17.21
C ALA A 331 2.52 15.31 -17.27
N ARG A 332 1.32 15.15 -17.84
CA ARG A 332 0.57 13.89 -18.00
C ARG A 332 0.00 13.32 -16.68
N MET A 333 -0.04 14.07 -15.62
CA MET A 333 -0.64 13.67 -14.34
C MET A 333 -1.67 14.70 -13.86
N GLY A 334 -2.59 14.32 -13.02
CA GLY A 334 -3.52 15.25 -12.38
C GLY A 334 -2.80 16.29 -11.52
N ILE A 335 -3.47 17.41 -11.25
CA ILE A 335 -2.92 18.47 -10.39
C ILE A 335 -2.61 17.91 -9.00
N ASP A 336 -3.44 17.06 -8.48
CA ASP A 336 -3.27 16.36 -7.20
C ASP A 336 -2.03 15.45 -7.20
N SER A 337 -1.84 14.63 -8.24
CA SER A 337 -0.65 13.81 -8.38
C SER A 337 0.62 14.67 -8.53
N PHE A 338 0.55 15.78 -9.27
CA PHE A 338 1.66 16.73 -9.37
C PHE A 338 2.00 17.35 -8.00
N LEU A 339 0.98 17.78 -7.25
CA LEU A 339 1.17 18.34 -5.92
C LEU A 339 1.76 17.29 -4.94
N VAL A 340 1.27 16.05 -4.97
CA VAL A 340 1.82 14.94 -4.19
C VAL A 340 3.30 14.73 -4.50
N LEU A 341 3.68 14.71 -5.79
CA LEU A 341 5.08 14.56 -6.21
C LEU A 341 5.97 15.69 -5.67
N VAL A 342 5.50 16.94 -5.77
CA VAL A 342 6.23 18.12 -5.27
C VAL A 342 6.38 18.06 -3.74
N VAL A 343 5.29 17.79 -3.02
CA VAL A 343 5.31 17.69 -1.56
C VAL A 343 6.23 16.55 -1.11
N TYR A 344 6.18 15.40 -1.77
CA TYR A 344 7.07 14.27 -1.45
C TYR A 344 8.54 14.62 -1.71
N ALA A 345 8.86 15.23 -2.87
CA ALA A 345 10.23 15.64 -3.19
C ALA A 345 10.79 16.65 -2.17
N LEU A 346 9.99 17.63 -1.75
CA LEU A 346 10.36 18.58 -0.69
C LEU A 346 10.53 17.89 0.67
N SER A 347 9.69 16.87 0.95
CA SER A 347 9.75 16.13 2.20
C SER A 347 10.98 15.22 2.30
N VAL A 348 11.51 14.75 1.17
CA VAL A 348 12.81 14.02 1.16
C VAL A 348 13.94 14.93 1.62
N LEU A 349 13.92 16.23 1.29
CA LEU A 349 14.91 17.20 1.83
C LEU A 349 14.77 17.36 3.33
N GLY A 350 13.53 17.42 3.85
CA GLY A 350 13.27 17.43 5.29
C GLY A 350 13.74 16.15 5.98
N LEU A 351 13.58 15.00 5.35
CA LEU A 351 14.05 13.71 5.86
C LEU A 351 15.58 13.69 6.02
N VAL A 352 16.31 14.19 5.02
CA VAL A 352 17.77 14.32 5.07
C VAL A 352 18.20 15.23 6.23
N ALA A 353 17.50 16.36 6.44
CA ALA A 353 17.79 17.27 7.55
C ALA A 353 17.56 16.61 8.92
N ILE A 354 16.51 15.81 9.10
CA ILE A 354 16.22 15.08 10.34
C ILE A 354 17.25 13.99 10.58
N SER A 355 17.60 13.20 9.55
CA SER A 355 18.57 12.12 9.68
C SER A 355 20.01 12.59 9.92
N GLY A 356 20.37 13.77 9.42
CA GLY A 356 21.68 14.40 9.68
C GLY A 356 21.82 15.04 11.05
N SER A 357 20.73 15.16 11.81
CA SER A 357 20.72 15.72 13.17
C SER A 357 20.71 14.65 14.28
N GLN A 358 20.74 13.38 13.94
CA GLN A 358 20.87 12.22 14.83
C GLN A 358 22.31 11.70 14.81
#